data_a8c482fd961943f30db6cb003b36240e
#
_entry.id   a8c482fd961943f30db6cb003b36240e
#
_cell.length_a   1.000
_cell.length_b   1.000
_cell.length_c   1.000
_cell.angle_alpha   90.00
_cell.angle_beta   90.00
_cell.angle_gamma   90.00
#
_symmetry.space_group_name_H-M   'P 1'
#
loop_
_entity.id
_entity.type
_entity.pdbx_description
1 polymer ?
#
loop_
_entity_poly.entity_id
_entity_poly.type
_entity_poly.pdbx_seq_one_letter_code
_entity_poly.pdbx_strand_id
1 'polypeptide(L)'
;MASGNVARSWRITAPPSHIKRQMCETVLCNCAGRGSAGARFAWSNPQRCCVTQTTTPEDVKALDRAELPLLCGEIRQAILEAPLLSADTLPPTCVVELTVALHRVFNSPIDKIVFDVSHQTYAHKALTGRAYTYIDPARYGEASGFANPDESEHDLFAMGHTSTSVSLGCGLAHARDLAGDAYNVITIIGDGSLSGGLAFEGFNNAADLDSNLIIIVNDNDQSIAENHGGLYRNLAELRASNGTCERNVFRAMGLDYRYLDTGNDVLALVDALQELRDIDHPIVLHVSTAKGKGFEPARATPSAGTTWSV
;
A
#
# COMPACT_ATOMS: atom_id res chain seq x y z
N MET A 1 21.31 -15.61 43.35
CA MET A 1 19.85 -15.66 43.08
C MET A 1 19.65 -15.44 41.60
N ALA A 2 19.30 -16.48 40.89
CA ALA A 2 19.22 -16.51 39.42
C ALA A 2 17.77 -16.09 39.02
N SER A 3 17.63 -15.02 38.25
CA SER A 3 16.38 -14.65 37.59
C SER A 3 16.36 -15.28 36.18
N GLY A 4 15.58 -16.34 36.03
CA GLY A 4 15.40 -17.01 34.75
C GLY A 4 14.42 -16.21 33.87
N ASN A 5 14.91 -15.78 32.73
CA ASN A 5 14.11 -15.20 31.64
C ASN A 5 13.49 -16.36 30.84
N VAL A 6 12.17 -16.55 30.96
CA VAL A 6 11.41 -17.51 30.15
C VAL A 6 10.88 -16.76 28.92
N ALA A 7 11.62 -16.84 27.82
CA ALA A 7 11.11 -16.43 26.52
C ALA A 7 10.05 -17.44 26.05
N ARG A 8 8.76 -17.04 26.05
CA ARG A 8 7.68 -17.82 25.44
C ARG A 8 7.67 -17.56 23.94
N SER A 9 8.14 -18.51 23.15
CA SER A 9 7.97 -18.51 21.70
C SER A 9 6.53 -18.89 21.36
N TRP A 10 5.75 -17.93 20.86
CA TRP A 10 4.44 -18.21 20.28
C TRP A 10 4.65 -18.63 18.82
N ARG A 11 4.46 -19.91 18.53
CA ARG A 11 4.33 -20.37 17.14
C ARG A 11 2.88 -20.19 16.72
N ILE A 12 2.63 -19.25 15.81
CA ILE A 12 1.33 -19.12 15.14
C ILE A 12 1.27 -20.25 14.10
N THR A 13 0.48 -21.28 14.37
CA THR A 13 0.16 -22.32 13.39
C THR A 13 -0.94 -21.84 12.47
N ALA A 14 -0.76 -22.01 11.16
CA ALA A 14 -1.80 -21.69 10.17
C ALA A 14 -3.13 -22.36 10.53
N PRO A 15 -4.28 -21.70 10.33
CA PRO A 15 -5.58 -22.26 10.69
C PRO A 15 -5.89 -23.53 9.89
N PRO A 16 -6.58 -24.51 10.49
CA PRO A 16 -6.96 -25.75 9.84
C PRO A 16 -7.78 -25.54 8.55
N SER A 17 -7.62 -26.41 7.57
CA SER A 17 -8.26 -26.30 6.25
C SER A 17 -9.79 -26.19 6.25
N HIS A 18 -10.46 -26.70 7.29
CA HIS A 18 -11.92 -26.58 7.45
C HIS A 18 -12.37 -25.16 7.82
N ILE A 19 -11.56 -24.39 8.56
CA ILE A 19 -11.87 -22.99 8.88
C ILE A 19 -11.75 -22.13 7.60
N LYS A 20 -10.74 -22.38 6.76
CA LYS A 20 -10.62 -21.71 5.44
C LYS A 20 -11.86 -21.94 4.57
N ARG A 21 -12.43 -23.13 4.60
CA ARG A 21 -13.63 -23.47 3.82
C ARG A 21 -14.89 -22.76 4.34
N GLN A 22 -15.05 -22.68 5.65
CA GLN A 22 -16.20 -22.04 6.29
C GLN A 22 -16.19 -20.51 6.09
N MET A 23 -15.01 -19.87 6.10
CA MET A 23 -14.85 -18.46 5.80
C MET A 23 -15.20 -18.16 4.33
N CYS A 24 -14.80 -19.02 3.40
CA CYS A 24 -15.14 -18.88 1.99
C CYS A 24 -16.67 -18.95 1.76
N GLU A 25 -17.38 -19.86 2.44
CA GLU A 25 -18.83 -19.98 2.34
C GLU A 25 -19.58 -18.77 2.92
N THR A 26 -19.05 -18.14 3.98
CA THR A 26 -19.65 -16.94 4.60
C THR A 26 -19.51 -15.71 3.71
N VAL A 27 -18.35 -15.51 3.09
CA VAL A 27 -18.10 -14.41 2.14
C VAL A 27 -18.95 -14.59 0.87
N LEU A 28 -19.05 -15.82 0.35
CA LEU A 28 -19.89 -16.12 -0.82
C LEU A 28 -21.39 -15.90 -0.54
N CYS A 29 -21.85 -16.19 0.67
CA CYS A 29 -23.27 -16.02 1.05
C CYS A 29 -23.64 -14.52 1.13
N ASN A 30 -22.75 -13.66 1.60
CA ASN A 30 -22.98 -12.22 1.68
C ASN A 30 -22.93 -11.51 0.32
N CYS A 31 -22.11 -11.99 -0.62
CA CYS A 31 -22.04 -11.46 -1.98
C CYS A 31 -23.28 -11.79 -2.82
N ALA A 32 -23.99 -12.87 -2.52
CA ALA A 32 -25.20 -13.30 -3.25
C ALA A 32 -26.48 -12.57 -2.83
N GLY A 33 -26.49 -11.83 -1.73
CA GLY A 33 -27.69 -11.36 -1.04
C GLY A 33 -28.16 -9.91 -1.29
N ARG A 34 -27.46 -9.06 -2.05
CA ARG A 34 -27.89 -7.67 -2.29
C ARG A 34 -27.83 -7.30 -3.76
N GLY A 35 -28.99 -7.47 -4.42
CA GLY A 35 -29.20 -7.00 -5.76
C GLY A 35 -29.33 -5.48 -5.83
N SER A 36 -28.36 -4.83 -6.44
CA SER A 36 -28.54 -3.58 -7.18
C SER A 36 -27.83 -3.74 -8.53
N ALA A 37 -28.47 -3.26 -9.59
CA ALA A 37 -28.06 -3.45 -10.97
C ALA A 37 -26.72 -2.75 -11.27
N GLY A 38 -25.63 -3.49 -11.13
CA GLY A 38 -24.28 -3.13 -11.52
C GLY A 38 -23.54 -4.42 -11.84
N ALA A 39 -22.84 -4.44 -12.95
CA ALA A 39 -22.16 -5.55 -13.60
C ALA A 39 -21.94 -6.78 -12.70
N ARG A 40 -22.68 -7.84 -12.94
CA ARG A 40 -22.46 -9.16 -12.31
C ARG A 40 -21.14 -9.69 -12.86
N PHE A 41 -20.07 -9.60 -12.10
CA PHE A 41 -18.92 -10.47 -12.30
C PHE A 41 -19.38 -11.89 -11.92
N ALA A 42 -19.67 -12.69 -12.93
CA ALA A 42 -19.95 -14.10 -12.73
C ALA A 42 -18.62 -14.79 -12.39
N TRP A 43 -18.46 -15.21 -11.15
CA TRP A 43 -17.36 -16.06 -10.72
C TRP A 43 -17.36 -17.34 -11.57
N SER A 44 -16.37 -17.50 -12.41
CA SER A 44 -16.21 -18.71 -13.23
C SER A 44 -15.81 -19.94 -12.40
N ASN A 45 -15.44 -19.73 -11.12
CA ASN A 45 -15.16 -20.81 -10.18
C ASN A 45 -15.53 -20.41 -8.74
N PRO A 46 -16.69 -20.85 -8.20
CA PRO A 46 -17.13 -20.55 -6.84
C PRO A 46 -16.25 -21.16 -5.73
N GLN A 47 -15.20 -21.90 -6.07
CA GLN A 47 -14.30 -22.55 -5.11
C GLN A 47 -13.01 -21.77 -4.83
N ARG A 48 -12.75 -20.61 -5.49
CA ARG A 48 -11.58 -19.78 -5.26
C ARG A 48 -12.00 -18.37 -4.91
N CYS A 49 -11.98 -18.05 -3.62
CA CYS A 49 -11.94 -16.69 -3.11
C CYS A 49 -10.45 -16.33 -2.89
N CYS A 50 -9.87 -15.51 -3.76
CA CYS A 50 -8.43 -15.21 -3.75
C CYS A 50 -7.99 -14.61 -2.42
N VAL A 51 -8.73 -13.66 -1.85
CA VAL A 51 -8.35 -12.97 -0.61
C VAL A 51 -8.28 -13.89 0.61
N THR A 52 -9.08 -14.96 0.66
CA THR A 52 -9.03 -15.94 1.76
C THR A 52 -7.91 -16.97 1.61
N GLN A 53 -7.38 -17.12 0.41
CA GLN A 53 -6.31 -18.07 0.08
C GLN A 53 -4.96 -17.36 -0.05
N THR A 54 -4.96 -16.09 -0.42
CA THR A 54 -3.76 -15.26 -0.60
C THR A 54 -3.56 -14.44 0.66
N THR A 55 -2.90 -15.03 1.64
CA THR A 55 -2.70 -14.42 2.98
C THR A 55 -1.24 -14.05 3.25
N THR A 56 -0.33 -14.42 2.36
CA THR A 56 1.10 -14.13 2.46
C THR A 56 1.63 -13.54 1.16
N PRO A 57 2.77 -12.84 1.17
CA PRO A 57 3.43 -12.38 -0.05
C PRO A 57 3.76 -13.51 -1.03
N GLU A 58 4.08 -14.70 -0.54
CA GLU A 58 4.36 -15.89 -1.35
C GLU A 58 3.12 -16.34 -2.11
N ASP A 59 1.94 -16.28 -1.48
CA ASP A 59 0.67 -16.59 -2.14
C ASP A 59 0.41 -15.63 -3.30
N VAL A 60 0.69 -14.31 -3.14
CA VAL A 60 0.56 -13.30 -4.21
C VAL A 60 1.46 -13.64 -5.39
N LYS A 61 2.69 -14.10 -5.10
CA LYS A 61 3.66 -14.48 -6.15
C LYS A 61 3.26 -15.75 -6.88
N ALA A 62 2.50 -16.63 -6.25
CA ALA A 62 2.03 -17.88 -6.85
C ALA A 62 0.80 -17.69 -7.77
N LEU A 63 0.09 -16.55 -7.70
CA LEU A 63 -1.06 -16.27 -8.56
C LEU A 63 -0.65 -16.10 -10.03
N ASP A 64 -1.53 -16.52 -10.94
CA ASP A 64 -1.41 -16.14 -12.33
C ASP A 64 -1.58 -14.61 -12.48
N ARG A 65 -0.90 -14.03 -13.46
CA ARG A 65 -0.97 -12.58 -13.73
C ARG A 65 -2.41 -12.09 -13.93
N ALA A 66 -3.26 -12.90 -14.56
CA ALA A 66 -4.67 -12.60 -14.79
C ALA A 66 -5.53 -12.59 -13.51
N GLU A 67 -5.06 -13.17 -12.41
CA GLU A 67 -5.76 -13.23 -11.12
C GLU A 67 -5.51 -11.99 -10.27
N LEU A 68 -4.44 -11.23 -10.52
CA LEU A 68 -4.10 -10.05 -9.72
C LEU A 68 -5.20 -8.97 -9.70
N PRO A 69 -5.87 -8.62 -10.81
CA PRO A 69 -7.00 -7.68 -10.77
C PRO A 69 -8.18 -8.19 -9.95
N LEU A 70 -8.41 -9.50 -9.92
CA LEU A 70 -9.46 -10.11 -9.10
C LEU A 70 -9.12 -9.98 -7.62
N LEU A 71 -7.89 -10.31 -7.24
CA LEU A 71 -7.39 -10.14 -5.87
C LEU A 71 -7.56 -8.69 -5.39
N CYS A 72 -7.19 -7.71 -6.23
CA CYS A 72 -7.38 -6.28 -5.91
C CYS A 72 -8.86 -5.94 -5.65
N GLY A 73 -9.78 -6.49 -6.45
CA GLY A 73 -11.22 -6.31 -6.28
C GLY A 73 -11.72 -6.88 -4.95
N GLU A 74 -11.28 -8.08 -4.59
CA GLU A 74 -11.68 -8.77 -3.35
C GLU A 74 -11.12 -8.08 -2.10
N ILE A 75 -9.84 -7.68 -2.10
CA ILE A 75 -9.24 -6.92 -0.98
C ILE A 75 -10.01 -5.61 -0.77
N ARG A 76 -10.29 -4.89 -1.85
CA ARG A 76 -11.06 -3.64 -1.79
C ARG A 76 -12.44 -3.86 -1.20
N GLN A 77 -13.14 -4.88 -1.64
CA GLN A 77 -14.47 -5.22 -1.14
C GLN A 77 -14.40 -5.57 0.36
N ALA A 78 -13.46 -6.40 0.78
CA ALA A 78 -13.27 -6.76 2.18
C ALA A 78 -13.00 -5.52 3.06
N ILE A 79 -12.17 -4.60 2.61
CA ILE A 79 -11.89 -3.34 3.33
C ILE A 79 -13.16 -2.48 3.43
N LEU A 80 -13.95 -2.36 2.35
CA LEU A 80 -15.17 -1.54 2.33
C LEU A 80 -16.30 -2.12 3.19
N GLU A 81 -16.39 -3.43 3.34
CA GLU A 81 -17.41 -4.11 4.12
C GLU A 81 -17.04 -4.22 5.62
N ALA A 82 -15.76 -4.09 5.95
CA ALA A 82 -15.31 -4.15 7.34
C ALA A 82 -15.79 -2.92 8.12
N PRO A 83 -16.45 -3.09 9.28
CA PRO A 83 -16.94 -1.97 10.12
C PRO A 83 -15.81 -1.26 10.88
N LEU A 84 -14.57 -1.48 10.52
CA LEU A 84 -13.36 -0.89 11.12
C LEU A 84 -13.19 0.59 10.77
N LEU A 85 -13.87 1.03 9.73
CA LEU A 85 -13.86 2.42 9.31
C LEU A 85 -15.01 3.10 10.02
N SER A 86 -14.72 4.05 10.90
CA SER A 86 -15.75 4.98 11.38
C SER A 86 -16.44 5.57 10.15
N ALA A 87 -17.74 5.87 10.26
CA ALA A 87 -18.51 6.48 9.16
C ALA A 87 -17.84 7.75 8.59
N ASP A 88 -16.85 8.24 9.28
CA ASP A 88 -16.14 9.50 9.10
C ASP A 88 -14.77 9.37 8.40
N THR A 89 -14.34 8.14 8.06
CA THR A 89 -13.03 7.94 7.43
C THR A 89 -13.18 7.24 6.09
N LEU A 90 -12.74 7.90 5.01
CA LEU A 90 -12.67 7.27 3.69
C LEU A 90 -11.72 6.08 3.73
N PRO A 91 -12.19 4.89 3.31
CA PRO A 91 -11.33 3.74 3.23
C PRO A 91 -10.19 4.00 2.22
N PRO A 92 -8.94 3.73 2.58
CA PRO A 92 -7.77 3.96 1.73
C PRO A 92 -7.67 2.92 0.62
N THR A 93 -8.63 2.93 -0.31
CA THR A 93 -8.74 1.94 -1.39
C THR A 93 -7.96 2.32 -2.65
N CYS A 94 -7.35 3.51 -2.69
CA CYS A 94 -6.60 3.99 -3.86
C CYS A 94 -5.26 3.29 -4.07
N VAL A 95 -4.68 2.67 -3.04
CA VAL A 95 -3.37 1.99 -3.10
C VAL A 95 -3.47 0.46 -3.08
N VAL A 96 -4.64 -0.12 -3.28
CA VAL A 96 -4.80 -1.59 -3.29
C VAL A 96 -3.97 -2.21 -4.41
N GLU A 97 -4.10 -1.70 -5.64
CA GLU A 97 -3.34 -2.18 -6.80
C GLU A 97 -1.83 -2.01 -6.59
N LEU A 98 -1.41 -0.86 -6.08
CA LEU A 98 0.00 -0.60 -5.78
C LEU A 98 0.52 -1.60 -4.74
N THR A 99 -0.24 -1.86 -3.68
CA THR A 99 0.16 -2.79 -2.62
C THR A 99 0.26 -4.23 -3.13
N VAL A 100 -0.70 -4.68 -3.94
CA VAL A 100 -0.65 -6.01 -4.58
C VAL A 100 0.57 -6.11 -5.50
N ALA A 101 0.84 -5.08 -6.30
CA ALA A 101 2.00 -5.05 -7.19
C ALA A 101 3.33 -5.08 -6.41
N LEU A 102 3.43 -4.37 -5.30
CA LEU A 102 4.60 -4.40 -4.40
C LEU A 102 4.85 -5.82 -3.89
N HIS A 103 3.85 -6.50 -3.35
CA HIS A 103 3.98 -7.88 -2.86
C HIS A 103 4.17 -8.91 -3.98
N ARG A 104 3.77 -8.59 -5.21
CA ARG A 104 4.06 -9.41 -6.39
C ARG A 104 5.52 -9.36 -6.79
N VAL A 105 6.16 -8.18 -6.69
CA VAL A 105 7.51 -7.92 -7.21
C VAL A 105 8.58 -8.10 -6.13
N PHE A 106 8.36 -7.58 -4.94
CA PHE A 106 9.33 -7.55 -3.86
C PHE A 106 9.10 -8.65 -2.82
N ASN A 107 10.16 -8.99 -2.07
CA ASN A 107 10.19 -10.07 -1.08
C ASN A 107 10.07 -9.52 0.35
N SER A 108 8.91 -8.97 0.74
CA SER A 108 8.69 -8.58 2.12
C SER A 108 8.66 -9.82 3.05
N PRO A 109 9.34 -9.81 4.22
CA PRO A 109 9.97 -8.68 4.89
C PRO A 109 11.46 -8.48 4.55
N ILE A 110 12.04 -9.26 3.63
CA ILE A 110 13.46 -9.12 3.22
C ILE A 110 13.64 -7.74 2.58
N ASP A 111 12.94 -7.47 1.46
CA ASP A 111 12.83 -6.15 0.90
C ASP A 111 12.02 -5.24 1.83
N LYS A 112 12.48 -4.02 2.05
CA LYS A 112 11.92 -3.10 3.03
C LYS A 112 10.90 -2.17 2.40
N ILE A 113 9.65 -2.28 2.81
CA ILE A 113 8.53 -1.46 2.31
C ILE A 113 8.06 -0.54 3.43
N VAL A 114 8.17 0.78 3.23
CA VAL A 114 7.80 1.80 4.22
C VAL A 114 6.65 2.65 3.67
N PHE A 115 5.51 2.61 4.33
CA PHE A 115 4.35 3.44 4.00
C PHE A 115 4.37 4.72 4.84
N ASP A 116 4.32 5.89 4.20
CA ASP A 116 4.18 7.16 4.90
C ASP A 116 2.85 7.24 5.64
N VAL A 117 2.83 7.83 6.85
CA VAL A 117 1.66 7.81 7.75
C VAL A 117 1.21 6.39 8.11
N SER A 118 1.19 5.51 7.14
CA SER A 118 0.72 4.11 7.16
C SER A 118 -0.80 3.89 7.32
N HIS A 119 -1.61 4.94 7.22
CA HIS A 119 -3.08 4.84 7.19
C HIS A 119 -3.62 4.09 5.96
N GLN A 120 -2.77 3.78 4.97
CA GLN A 120 -3.10 3.06 3.74
C GLN A 120 -2.62 1.59 3.75
N THR A 121 -2.22 1.05 4.91
CA THR A 121 -1.65 -0.29 5.02
C THR A 121 -2.67 -1.43 5.10
N TYR A 122 -3.96 -1.17 4.95
CA TYR A 122 -4.99 -2.22 5.04
C TYR A 122 -4.77 -3.38 4.06
N ALA A 123 -4.49 -3.07 2.78
CA ALA A 123 -4.16 -4.09 1.80
C ALA A 123 -2.84 -4.82 2.13
N HIS A 124 -1.83 -4.10 2.64
CA HIS A 124 -0.58 -4.68 3.11
C HIS A 124 -0.83 -5.67 4.26
N LYS A 125 -1.63 -5.29 5.26
CA LYS A 125 -2.00 -6.17 6.37
C LYS A 125 -2.77 -7.40 5.88
N ALA A 126 -3.69 -7.23 4.93
CA ALA A 126 -4.41 -8.36 4.33
C ALA A 126 -3.46 -9.39 3.69
N LEU A 127 -2.41 -8.93 3.00
CA LEU A 127 -1.42 -9.75 2.30
C LEU A 127 -0.26 -10.24 3.18
N THR A 128 -0.23 -9.84 4.45
CA THR A 128 0.81 -10.23 5.42
C THR A 128 0.22 -10.94 6.65
N GLY A 129 -0.77 -11.80 6.43
CA GLY A 129 -1.33 -12.71 7.43
C GLY A 129 -2.50 -12.17 8.24
N ARG A 130 -2.93 -10.90 8.03
CA ARG A 130 -3.95 -10.24 8.84
C ARG A 130 -5.29 -10.03 8.11
N ALA A 131 -5.55 -10.71 6.99
CA ALA A 131 -6.80 -10.61 6.22
C ALA A 131 -8.04 -10.91 7.08
N TYR A 132 -7.89 -11.77 8.10
CA TYR A 132 -8.97 -12.14 9.01
C TYR A 132 -9.60 -10.94 9.71
N THR A 133 -8.86 -9.85 9.92
CA THR A 133 -9.37 -8.63 10.57
C THR A 133 -10.37 -7.85 9.71
N TYR A 134 -10.51 -8.22 8.43
CA TYR A 134 -11.45 -7.60 7.49
C TYR A 134 -12.58 -8.54 7.06
N ILE A 135 -12.39 -9.85 7.21
CA ILE A 135 -13.32 -10.86 6.70
C ILE A 135 -14.01 -11.69 7.79
N ASP A 136 -13.49 -11.68 9.02
CA ASP A 136 -14.09 -12.40 10.14
C ASP A 136 -14.70 -11.42 11.15
N PRO A 137 -16.05 -11.32 11.25
CA PRO A 137 -16.72 -10.41 12.16
C PRO A 137 -16.33 -10.59 13.64
N ALA A 138 -15.92 -11.79 14.05
CA ALA A 138 -15.49 -12.06 15.42
C ALA A 138 -14.11 -11.46 15.73
N ARG A 139 -13.36 -11.07 14.72
CA ARG A 139 -11.96 -10.64 14.80
C ARG A 139 -11.74 -9.22 14.30
N TYR A 140 -12.80 -8.49 13.99
CA TYR A 140 -12.71 -7.09 13.60
C TYR A 140 -12.01 -6.27 14.68
N GLY A 141 -11.06 -5.42 14.29
CA GLY A 141 -10.30 -4.57 15.21
C GLY A 141 -9.12 -5.25 15.93
N GLU A 142 -8.80 -6.50 15.64
CA GLU A 142 -7.60 -7.15 16.19
C GLU A 142 -6.28 -6.60 15.61
N ALA A 143 -6.32 -5.94 14.45
CA ALA A 143 -5.19 -5.22 13.91
C ALA A 143 -5.43 -3.70 13.96
N SER A 144 -4.37 -2.93 14.21
CA SER A 144 -4.44 -1.46 14.20
C SER A 144 -4.66 -0.92 12.79
N GLY A 145 -5.12 0.33 12.68
CA GLY A 145 -5.27 1.03 11.40
C GLY A 145 -3.95 1.49 10.76
N PHE A 146 -2.82 1.38 11.49
CA PHE A 146 -1.48 1.83 11.09
C PHE A 146 -0.50 0.67 11.14
N ALA A 147 0.65 0.79 10.47
CA ALA A 147 1.73 -0.16 10.60
C ALA A 147 2.20 -0.26 12.06
N ASN A 148 2.39 -1.48 12.53
CA ASN A 148 2.79 -1.75 13.90
C ASN A 148 3.74 -2.97 13.96
N PRO A 149 5.02 -2.76 14.29
CA PRO A 149 6.01 -3.85 14.40
C PRO A 149 5.63 -4.95 15.41
N ASP A 150 4.81 -4.63 16.41
CA ASP A 150 4.34 -5.63 17.38
C ASP A 150 3.32 -6.61 16.78
N GLU A 151 2.72 -6.26 15.64
CA GLU A 151 1.75 -7.11 14.93
C GLU A 151 2.41 -8.03 13.90
N SER A 152 3.46 -7.55 13.22
CA SER A 152 4.05 -8.28 12.11
C SER A 152 5.46 -7.80 11.80
N GLU A 153 6.35 -8.74 11.43
CA GLU A 153 7.69 -8.44 10.91
C GLU A 153 7.70 -7.68 9.57
N HIS A 154 6.56 -7.63 8.88
CA HIS A 154 6.38 -6.85 7.65
C HIS A 154 6.16 -5.37 7.93
N ASP A 155 5.80 -4.97 9.14
CA ASP A 155 5.59 -3.60 9.58
C ASP A 155 6.88 -3.10 10.27
N LEU A 156 7.70 -2.31 9.58
CA LEU A 156 9.06 -1.98 10.03
C LEU A 156 9.10 -0.91 11.14
N PHE A 157 8.12 -0.02 11.16
CA PHE A 157 8.05 1.12 12.07
C PHE A 157 6.64 1.33 12.60
N ALA A 158 6.53 1.78 13.84
CA ALA A 158 5.29 2.34 14.36
C ALA A 158 5.08 3.72 13.72
N MET A 159 4.17 3.78 12.76
CA MET A 159 3.93 4.95 11.92
C MET A 159 2.67 5.71 12.37
N GLY A 160 2.51 6.93 11.87
CA GLY A 160 1.35 7.79 12.13
C GLY A 160 1.62 9.25 11.72
N HIS A 161 2.89 9.66 11.65
CA HIS A 161 3.28 11.01 11.24
C HIS A 161 3.53 11.09 9.74
N THR A 162 3.09 12.17 9.11
CA THR A 162 3.30 12.46 7.68
C THR A 162 4.76 12.80 7.37
N SER A 163 5.17 12.65 6.12
CA SER A 163 6.44 13.13 5.56
C SER A 163 7.71 12.41 6.02
N THR A 164 7.57 11.25 6.69
CA THR A 164 8.69 10.57 7.36
C THR A 164 9.28 9.42 6.54
N SER A 165 8.52 8.84 5.60
CA SER A 165 8.90 7.59 4.92
C SER A 165 10.20 7.70 4.12
N VAL A 166 10.45 8.81 3.43
CA VAL A 166 11.66 8.98 2.60
C VAL A 166 12.90 8.97 3.47
N SER A 167 12.90 9.73 4.59
CA SER A 167 14.03 9.75 5.54
C SER A 167 14.27 8.39 6.19
N LEU A 168 13.21 7.66 6.54
CA LEU A 168 13.32 6.28 7.05
C LEU A 168 13.90 5.33 5.98
N GLY A 169 13.49 5.49 4.71
CA GLY A 169 14.04 4.74 3.59
C GLY A 169 15.53 5.00 3.38
N CYS A 170 15.96 6.27 3.44
CA CYS A 170 17.39 6.61 3.40
C CYS A 170 18.17 5.91 4.52
N GLY A 171 17.65 5.92 5.75
CA GLY A 171 18.25 5.23 6.88
C GLY A 171 18.38 3.73 6.66
N LEU A 172 17.35 3.07 6.11
CA LEU A 172 17.38 1.64 5.77
C LEU A 172 18.37 1.33 4.64
N ALA A 173 18.45 2.18 3.60
CA ALA A 173 19.40 2.03 2.52
C ALA A 173 20.84 2.14 3.03
N HIS A 174 21.15 3.16 3.84
CA HIS A 174 22.46 3.29 4.48
C HIS A 174 22.79 2.09 5.37
N ALA A 175 21.85 1.62 6.19
CA ALA A 175 22.07 0.47 7.07
C ALA A 175 22.36 -0.80 6.25
N ARG A 176 21.63 -1.04 5.16
CA ARG A 176 21.89 -2.15 4.23
C ARG A 176 23.30 -2.07 3.65
N ASP A 177 23.69 -0.91 3.14
CA ASP A 177 24.98 -0.71 2.47
C ASP A 177 26.15 -0.91 3.45
N LEU A 178 26.02 -0.39 4.67
CA LEU A 178 27.01 -0.60 5.73
C LEU A 178 27.12 -2.06 6.19
N ALA A 179 26.00 -2.79 6.16
CA ALA A 179 25.98 -4.24 6.49
C ALA A 179 26.50 -5.11 5.34
N GLY A 180 26.56 -4.58 4.11
CA GLY A 180 26.88 -5.36 2.90
C GLY A 180 25.75 -6.29 2.48
N ASP A 181 24.51 -5.97 2.89
CA ASP A 181 23.30 -6.70 2.50
C ASP A 181 22.83 -6.27 1.10
N ALA A 182 21.99 -7.11 0.49
CA ALA A 182 21.43 -6.88 -0.85
C ALA A 182 19.90 -7.08 -0.85
N TYR A 183 19.17 -6.06 -0.43
CA TYR A 183 17.70 -6.01 -0.51
C TYR A 183 17.22 -4.66 -1.04
N ASN A 184 16.02 -4.63 -1.62
CA ASN A 184 15.42 -3.39 -2.07
C ASN A 184 14.85 -2.59 -0.90
N VAL A 185 14.93 -1.26 -0.99
CA VAL A 185 14.25 -0.35 -0.08
C VAL A 185 13.24 0.46 -0.87
N ILE A 186 11.98 0.36 -0.47
CA ILE A 186 10.86 1.00 -1.14
C ILE A 186 10.11 1.87 -0.13
N THR A 187 9.91 3.14 -0.46
CA THR A 187 9.10 4.07 0.33
C THR A 187 7.90 4.54 -0.46
N ILE A 188 6.75 4.62 0.20
CA ILE A 188 5.51 5.14 -0.40
C ILE A 188 5.13 6.41 0.35
N ILE A 189 5.00 7.53 -0.37
CA ILE A 189 4.59 8.82 0.16
C ILE A 189 3.43 9.38 -0.65
N GLY A 190 2.40 9.87 0.03
CA GLY A 190 1.28 10.55 -0.63
C GLY A 190 1.63 12.00 -1.00
N ASP A 191 0.97 12.52 -2.02
CA ASP A 191 1.10 13.91 -2.47
C ASP A 191 0.89 14.92 -1.34
N GLY A 192 -0.09 14.72 -0.47
CA GLY A 192 -0.33 15.57 0.69
C GLY A 192 0.84 15.62 1.66
N SER A 193 1.55 14.50 1.86
CA SER A 193 2.71 14.40 2.74
C SER A 193 3.97 15.03 2.16
N LEU A 194 4.06 15.21 0.84
CA LEU A 194 5.22 15.80 0.18
C LEU A 194 5.52 17.25 0.61
N SER A 195 4.50 17.98 1.08
CA SER A 195 4.69 19.38 1.51
C SER A 195 5.39 19.53 2.86
N GLY A 196 5.60 18.46 3.61
CA GLY A 196 6.33 18.51 4.88
C GLY A 196 7.83 18.69 4.69
N GLY A 197 8.47 19.55 5.53
CA GLY A 197 9.90 19.82 5.45
C GLY A 197 10.75 18.57 5.54
N LEU A 198 10.38 17.63 6.38
CA LEU A 198 11.10 16.36 6.55
C LEU A 198 11.13 15.51 5.26
N ALA A 199 10.09 15.57 4.42
CA ALA A 199 10.10 14.91 3.11
C ALA A 199 11.17 15.56 2.20
N PHE A 200 11.27 16.89 2.16
CA PHE A 200 12.31 17.59 1.38
C PHE A 200 13.72 17.27 1.88
N GLU A 201 13.92 17.18 3.19
CA GLU A 201 15.20 16.75 3.78
C GLU A 201 15.52 15.31 3.36
N GLY A 202 14.51 14.42 3.37
CA GLY A 202 14.64 13.05 2.90
C GLY A 202 15.02 12.97 1.41
N PHE A 203 14.37 13.72 0.54
CA PHE A 203 14.71 13.77 -0.89
C PHE A 203 16.11 14.32 -1.14
N ASN A 204 16.49 15.39 -0.40
CA ASN A 204 17.84 15.94 -0.49
C ASN A 204 18.91 14.92 -0.08
N ASN A 205 18.66 14.16 0.97
CA ASN A 205 19.58 13.08 1.38
C ASN A 205 19.55 11.90 0.40
N ALA A 206 18.38 11.53 -0.13
CA ALA A 206 18.24 10.45 -1.11
C ALA A 206 19.05 10.73 -2.38
N ALA A 207 19.12 11.98 -2.83
CA ALA A 207 19.86 12.38 -4.04
C ALA A 207 21.37 12.18 -3.91
N ASP A 208 21.90 12.05 -2.70
CA ASP A 208 23.32 11.82 -2.42
C ASP A 208 23.64 10.32 -2.15
N LEU A 209 22.65 9.45 -2.32
CA LEU A 209 22.84 7.99 -2.21
C LEU A 209 23.28 7.41 -3.55
N ASP A 210 24.30 6.53 -3.52
CA ASP A 210 24.74 5.74 -4.67
C ASP A 210 24.25 4.28 -4.52
N SER A 211 22.95 4.11 -4.17
CA SER A 211 22.43 2.79 -3.87
C SER A 211 20.92 2.69 -4.07
N ASN A 212 20.39 1.46 -4.05
CA ASN A 212 18.98 1.18 -4.28
C ASN A 212 18.06 1.88 -3.26
N LEU A 213 17.23 2.80 -3.76
CA LEU A 213 16.09 3.38 -3.04
C LEU A 213 14.99 3.75 -4.03
N ILE A 214 13.85 3.09 -3.94
CA ILE A 214 12.68 3.37 -4.79
C ILE A 214 11.70 4.22 -3.99
N ILE A 215 11.47 5.46 -4.42
CA ILE A 215 10.54 6.39 -3.77
C ILE A 215 9.28 6.48 -4.63
N ILE A 216 8.18 5.92 -4.15
CA ILE A 216 6.90 5.94 -4.85
C ILE A 216 6.08 7.12 -4.34
N VAL A 217 5.84 8.09 -5.21
CA VAL A 217 4.94 9.22 -4.96
C VAL A 217 3.55 8.81 -5.44
N ASN A 218 2.65 8.55 -4.50
CA ASN A 218 1.24 8.28 -4.77
C ASN A 218 0.47 9.59 -4.86
N ASP A 219 0.25 10.04 -6.09
CA ASP A 219 -0.42 11.32 -6.38
C ASP A 219 -1.86 11.10 -6.83
N ASN A 220 -2.80 11.54 -6.01
CA ASN A 220 -4.24 11.53 -6.33
C ASN A 220 -4.85 12.94 -6.35
N ASP A 221 -4.01 13.98 -6.42
CA ASP A 221 -4.36 15.40 -6.46
C ASP A 221 -5.15 15.92 -5.23
N GLN A 222 -5.16 15.14 -4.15
CA GLN A 222 -5.93 15.48 -2.95
C GLN A 222 -5.24 14.98 -1.68
N SER A 223 -5.08 15.88 -0.71
CA SER A 223 -4.87 15.49 0.68
C SER A 223 -6.22 15.39 1.44
N ILE A 224 -6.26 15.73 2.72
CA ILE A 224 -7.52 15.91 3.45
C ILE A 224 -8.31 17.08 2.84
N ALA A 225 -7.66 18.19 2.50
CA ALA A 225 -8.20 19.33 1.77
C ALA A 225 -7.56 19.45 0.38
N GLU A 226 -7.99 20.40 -0.43
CA GLU A 226 -7.34 20.71 -1.68
C GLU A 226 -5.89 21.12 -1.46
N ASN A 227 -5.01 20.61 -2.30
CA ASN A 227 -3.59 20.91 -2.25
C ASN A 227 -3.28 22.28 -2.85
N HIS A 228 -2.55 23.12 -2.13
CA HIS A 228 -2.17 24.46 -2.58
C HIS A 228 -0.65 24.68 -2.49
N GLY A 229 -0.10 25.41 -3.45
CA GLY A 229 1.30 25.82 -3.43
C GLY A 229 2.09 25.47 -4.68
N GLY A 230 3.38 25.84 -4.68
CA GLY A 230 4.26 25.64 -5.84
C GLY A 230 4.52 24.18 -6.17
N LEU A 231 4.68 23.35 -5.15
CA LEU A 231 4.87 21.91 -5.30
C LEU A 231 3.71 21.28 -6.07
N TYR A 232 2.47 21.54 -5.65
CA TYR A 232 1.28 20.93 -6.25
C TYR A 232 1.01 21.43 -7.67
N ARG A 233 1.37 22.70 -7.98
CA ARG A 233 1.36 23.18 -9.37
C ARG A 233 2.34 22.41 -10.23
N ASN A 234 3.52 22.09 -9.70
CA ASN A 234 4.50 21.28 -10.43
C ASN A 234 4.02 19.83 -10.60
N LEU A 235 3.42 19.20 -9.57
CA LEU A 235 2.82 17.87 -9.71
C LEU A 235 1.70 17.87 -10.78
N ALA A 236 0.87 18.90 -10.82
CA ALA A 236 -0.17 19.05 -11.85
C ALA A 236 0.43 19.17 -13.27
N GLU A 237 1.53 19.92 -13.44
CA GLU A 237 2.25 20.01 -14.72
C GLU A 237 2.86 18.66 -15.11
N LEU A 238 3.41 17.93 -14.16
CA LEU A 238 3.96 16.59 -14.39
C LEU A 238 2.86 15.61 -14.81
N ARG A 239 1.69 15.62 -14.14
CA ARG A 239 0.52 14.82 -14.58
C ARG A 239 0.06 15.20 -15.98
N ALA A 240 -0.13 16.49 -16.25
CA ALA A 240 -0.62 16.98 -17.54
C ALA A 240 0.33 16.69 -18.70
N SER A 241 1.63 16.62 -18.45
CA SER A 241 2.67 16.34 -19.44
C SER A 241 3.05 14.87 -19.51
N ASN A 242 2.38 13.97 -18.80
CA ASN A 242 2.76 12.57 -18.65
C ASN A 242 4.25 12.42 -18.22
N GLY A 243 4.66 13.24 -17.24
CA GLY A 243 5.99 13.22 -16.66
C GLY A 243 7.10 13.89 -17.47
N THR A 244 6.80 14.47 -18.64
CA THR A 244 7.80 15.02 -19.57
C THR A 244 8.12 16.50 -19.34
N CYS A 245 7.41 17.21 -18.43
CA CYS A 245 7.66 18.61 -18.14
C CYS A 245 9.12 18.83 -17.70
N GLU A 246 9.78 19.84 -18.28
CA GLU A 246 11.16 20.21 -17.93
C GLU A 246 11.26 20.67 -16.48
N ARG A 247 10.26 21.41 -15.99
CA ARG A 247 10.17 21.75 -14.57
C ARG A 247 9.74 20.52 -13.79
N ASN A 248 10.70 19.90 -13.15
CA ASN A 248 10.48 18.70 -12.36
C ASN A 248 11.25 18.83 -11.05
N VAL A 249 10.51 18.95 -9.94
CA VAL A 249 11.09 19.16 -8.61
C VAL A 249 12.02 18.02 -8.22
N PHE A 250 11.73 16.79 -8.58
CA PHE A 250 12.54 15.62 -8.24
C PHE A 250 13.85 15.61 -9.02
N ARG A 251 13.81 15.88 -10.32
CA ARG A 251 15.01 16.03 -11.15
C ARG A 251 15.85 17.25 -10.75
N ALA A 252 15.20 18.33 -10.33
CA ALA A 252 15.91 19.51 -9.83
C ALA A 252 16.68 19.24 -8.53
N MET A 253 16.29 18.22 -7.76
CA MET A 253 16.99 17.73 -6.58
C MET A 253 18.06 16.66 -6.91
N GLY A 254 18.24 16.28 -8.18
CA GLY A 254 19.24 15.30 -8.60
C GLY A 254 18.76 13.86 -8.65
N LEU A 255 17.46 13.62 -8.50
CA LEU A 255 16.89 12.26 -8.51
C LEU A 255 16.45 11.84 -9.91
N ASP A 256 16.63 10.59 -10.23
CA ASP A 256 15.98 9.98 -11.38
C ASP A 256 14.46 9.94 -11.18
N TYR A 257 13.73 10.06 -12.29
CA TYR A 257 12.28 10.21 -12.23
C TYR A 257 11.58 9.48 -13.36
N ARG A 258 10.55 8.74 -12.99
CA ARG A 258 9.61 8.06 -13.88
C ARG A 258 8.17 8.39 -13.50
N TYR A 259 7.30 8.54 -14.48
CA TYR A 259 5.87 8.77 -14.28
C TYR A 259 5.05 7.58 -14.76
N LEU A 260 3.98 7.25 -14.03
CA LEU A 260 2.99 6.25 -14.39
C LEU A 260 1.58 6.81 -14.17
N ASP A 261 0.82 6.98 -15.25
CA ASP A 261 -0.53 7.52 -15.24
C ASP A 261 -1.61 6.49 -14.86
N THR A 262 -1.28 5.21 -14.93
CA THR A 262 -2.17 4.06 -14.71
C THR A 262 -2.02 3.43 -13.33
N GLY A 263 -1.90 4.25 -12.29
CA GLY A 263 -1.64 3.81 -10.91
C GLY A 263 -2.73 2.96 -10.26
N ASN A 264 -3.87 2.77 -10.92
CA ASN A 264 -4.90 1.80 -10.53
C ASN A 264 -5.01 0.61 -11.51
N ASP A 265 -4.00 0.37 -12.31
CA ASP A 265 -3.80 -0.85 -13.08
C ASP A 265 -2.68 -1.68 -12.45
N VAL A 266 -3.04 -2.78 -11.79
CA VAL A 266 -2.08 -3.64 -11.09
C VAL A 266 -1.04 -4.25 -12.05
N LEU A 267 -1.40 -4.52 -13.29
CA LEU A 267 -0.48 -5.11 -14.28
C LEU A 267 0.55 -4.09 -14.73
N ALA A 268 0.13 -2.86 -15.01
CA ALA A 268 1.05 -1.75 -15.34
C ALA A 268 1.99 -1.43 -14.18
N LEU A 269 1.48 -1.47 -12.93
CA LEU A 269 2.30 -1.29 -11.73
C LEU A 269 3.33 -2.42 -11.57
N VAL A 270 2.94 -3.68 -11.79
CA VAL A 270 3.87 -4.81 -11.73
C VAL A 270 4.99 -4.64 -12.74
N ASP A 271 4.67 -4.28 -14.00
CA ASP A 271 5.66 -4.08 -15.04
C ASP A 271 6.63 -2.94 -14.68
N ALA A 272 6.09 -1.79 -14.24
CA ALA A 272 6.91 -0.66 -13.83
C ALA A 272 7.83 -0.99 -12.64
N LEU A 273 7.33 -1.71 -11.63
CA LEU A 273 8.11 -2.09 -10.46
C LEU A 273 9.15 -3.18 -10.76
N GLN A 274 8.86 -4.10 -11.69
CA GLN A 274 9.84 -5.09 -12.15
C GLN A 274 11.06 -4.46 -12.83
N GLU A 275 10.85 -3.37 -13.59
CA GLU A 275 11.94 -2.62 -14.22
C GLU A 275 12.79 -1.83 -13.20
N LEU A 276 12.20 -1.49 -12.04
CA LEU A 276 12.88 -0.77 -10.97
C LEU A 276 13.49 -1.69 -9.89
N ARG A 277 13.18 -2.98 -9.94
CA ARG A 277 13.74 -3.93 -8.99
C ARG A 277 15.24 -4.06 -9.19
N ASP A 278 15.95 -4.07 -8.07
CA ASP A 278 17.42 -4.26 -8.01
C ASP A 278 18.22 -3.14 -8.73
N ILE A 279 17.65 -1.93 -8.86
CA ILE A 279 18.40 -0.75 -9.34
C ILE A 279 19.52 -0.40 -8.37
N ASP A 280 20.51 0.32 -8.84
CA ASP A 280 21.73 0.70 -8.11
C ASP A 280 21.79 2.19 -7.70
N HIS A 281 20.70 2.93 -7.90
CA HIS A 281 20.59 4.36 -7.62
C HIS A 281 19.19 4.73 -7.12
N PRO A 282 19.00 5.90 -6.49
CA PRO A 282 17.69 6.37 -6.07
C PRO A 282 16.82 6.80 -7.24
N ILE A 283 15.56 6.42 -7.23
CA ILE A 283 14.58 6.85 -8.24
C ILE A 283 13.25 7.23 -7.64
N VAL A 284 12.60 8.23 -8.21
CA VAL A 284 11.21 8.59 -7.93
C VAL A 284 10.29 7.97 -8.98
N LEU A 285 9.40 7.08 -8.56
CA LEU A 285 8.27 6.63 -9.35
C LEU A 285 7.03 7.42 -8.96
N HIS A 286 6.63 8.37 -9.78
CA HIS A 286 5.44 9.19 -9.58
C HIS A 286 4.24 8.49 -10.20
N VAL A 287 3.30 8.05 -9.36
CA VAL A 287 2.15 7.24 -9.74
C VAL A 287 0.87 8.04 -9.56
N SER A 288 0.12 8.21 -10.64
CA SER A 288 -1.20 8.85 -10.59
C SER A 288 -2.28 7.84 -10.21
N THR A 289 -3.01 8.09 -9.13
CA THR A 289 -4.09 7.22 -8.63
C THR A 289 -5.40 7.96 -8.49
N ALA A 290 -6.50 7.23 -8.44
CA ALA A 290 -7.82 7.80 -8.21
C ALA A 290 -8.22 7.67 -6.74
N LYS A 291 -8.38 8.80 -6.04
CA LYS A 291 -8.87 8.82 -4.65
C LYS A 291 -10.24 8.14 -4.56
N GLY A 292 -10.45 7.31 -3.54
CA GLY A 292 -11.70 6.59 -3.32
C GLY A 292 -12.05 5.58 -4.42
N LYS A 293 -11.06 5.02 -5.12
CA LYS A 293 -11.27 4.01 -6.15
C LYS A 293 -12.14 2.87 -5.64
N GLY A 294 -13.27 2.62 -6.33
CA GLY A 294 -14.24 1.58 -5.96
C GLY A 294 -15.25 1.99 -4.89
N PHE A 295 -15.20 3.23 -4.38
CA PHE A 295 -16.19 3.78 -3.45
C PHE A 295 -16.87 5.00 -4.08
N GLU A 296 -18.00 4.79 -4.75
CA GLU A 296 -18.71 5.84 -5.52
C GLU A 296 -19.05 7.10 -4.71
N PRO A 297 -19.45 7.03 -3.41
CA PRO A 297 -19.70 8.24 -2.64
C PRO A 297 -18.49 9.18 -2.53
N ALA A 298 -17.27 8.62 -2.47
CA ALA A 298 -16.04 9.41 -2.43
C ALA A 298 -15.71 10.12 -3.76
N ARG A 299 -16.17 9.56 -4.88
CA ARG A 299 -15.96 10.13 -6.23
C ARG A 299 -16.96 11.22 -6.57
N ALA A 300 -18.20 11.09 -6.05
CA ALA A 300 -19.28 12.03 -6.34
C ALA A 300 -19.09 13.40 -5.65
N THR A 301 -18.28 13.48 -4.60
CA THR A 301 -18.08 14.73 -3.85
C THR A 301 -16.60 14.85 -3.46
N PRO A 302 -15.75 15.45 -4.31
CA PRO A 302 -14.32 15.60 -4.01
C PRO A 302 -14.02 16.30 -2.68
N SER A 303 -14.92 17.18 -2.22
CA SER A 303 -14.86 17.86 -0.93
C SER A 303 -15.49 17.08 0.23
N ALA A 304 -16.36 16.09 -0.02
CA ALA A 304 -17.01 15.30 1.03
C ALA A 304 -16.09 14.23 1.62
N GLY A 305 -14.92 13.99 1.01
CA GLY A 305 -13.90 13.13 1.60
C GLY A 305 -13.18 13.74 2.80
N THR A 306 -13.58 14.93 3.23
CA THR A 306 -12.84 15.68 4.26
C THR A 306 -13.67 16.39 5.31
N THR A 307 -14.98 16.39 5.17
CA THR A 307 -15.85 16.99 6.19
C THR A 307 -16.65 15.92 6.92
N TRP A 308 -15.94 15.13 7.69
CA TRP A 308 -16.56 14.45 8.79
C TRP A 308 -16.06 15.14 10.05
N SER A 309 -16.88 16.06 10.53
CA SER A 309 -16.66 16.72 11.81
C SER A 309 -16.70 15.69 12.95
N VAL A 310 -15.73 15.80 13.82
CA VAL A 310 -15.67 15.18 15.14
C VAL A 310 -16.97 15.42 15.91
#